data_a494a02330fffd2edb591d751a48fdc6
#
_entry.id   a494a02330fffd2edb591d751a48fdc6
#
_cell.length_a   1.000
_cell.length_b   1.000
_cell.length_c   1.000
_cell.angle_alpha   90.00
_cell.angle_beta   90.00
_cell.angle_gamma   90.00
#
_symmetry.space_group_name_H-M   'P 1'
#
loop_
_entity.id
_entity.type
_entity.pdbx_description
1 polymer ?
#
loop_
_entity_poly.entity_id
_entity_poly.type
_entity_poly.pdbx_seq_one_letter_code
_entity_poly.pdbx_strand_id
1 'polypeptide(L)'
;IKKIFNYNFEFGIKELKSIVEDFFDKDGCPMNRNTYDLVQCSKFLILIKECCKDAQAYVPDYLDDIVDKLVECLYSLKTPTQQNPLFNGACEFKIDFYLDYLKGLEYKADGTKNCINQIHISKGKKFLFFFDIGSPPKKENSEGYQSGPLSFEYFVDNYKIITNCGF
;
A
#
# COMPACT_ATOMS: atom_id res chain seq x y z
N ILE A 1 34.98 5.99 -10.21
CA ILE A 1 33.88 5.05 -9.88
C ILE A 1 33.01 5.65 -8.75
N LYS A 2 33.56 6.03 -7.58
CA LYS A 2 32.78 6.59 -6.44
C LYS A 2 31.97 7.84 -6.82
N LYS A 3 32.52 8.72 -7.65
CA LYS A 3 31.84 9.95 -8.12
C LYS A 3 30.65 9.67 -9.04
N ILE A 4 30.77 8.67 -9.92
CA ILE A 4 29.69 8.22 -10.81
C ILE A 4 28.60 7.53 -10.02
N PHE A 5 28.97 6.70 -9.06
CA PHE A 5 28.00 6.01 -8.17
C PHE A 5 27.17 7.02 -7.38
N ASN A 6 27.79 8.00 -6.75
CA ASN A 6 27.08 9.04 -5.99
C ASN A 6 26.13 9.85 -6.89
N TYR A 7 26.54 10.21 -8.10
CA TYR A 7 25.69 10.93 -9.04
C TYR A 7 24.45 10.12 -9.43
N ASN A 8 24.62 8.85 -9.77
CA ASN A 8 23.52 7.98 -10.15
C ASN A 8 22.56 7.72 -8.96
N PHE A 9 23.09 7.61 -7.75
CA PHE A 9 22.30 7.46 -6.54
C PHE A 9 21.47 8.72 -6.27
N GLU A 10 22.08 9.90 -6.26
CA GLU A 10 21.37 11.17 -6.05
C GLU A 10 20.30 11.42 -7.12
N PHE A 11 20.62 11.12 -8.38
CA PHE A 11 19.65 11.20 -9.48
C PHE A 11 18.49 10.24 -9.24
N GLY A 12 18.75 8.97 -8.92
CA GLY A 12 17.71 7.95 -8.67
C GLY A 12 16.79 8.31 -7.50
N ILE A 13 17.35 8.82 -6.40
CA ILE A 13 16.59 9.28 -5.24
C ILE A 13 15.69 10.47 -5.58
N LYS A 14 16.18 11.39 -6.42
CA LYS A 14 15.38 12.54 -6.86
C LYS A 14 14.21 12.12 -7.77
N GLU A 15 14.47 11.22 -8.73
CA GLU A 15 13.41 10.69 -9.60
C GLU A 15 12.39 9.89 -8.81
N LEU A 16 12.84 9.08 -7.84
CA LEU A 16 11.96 8.33 -6.94
C LEU A 16 11.01 9.25 -6.18
N LYS A 17 11.48 10.42 -5.72
CA LYS A 17 10.63 11.40 -5.06
C LYS A 17 9.48 11.85 -5.94
N SER A 18 9.76 12.19 -7.20
CA SER A 18 8.72 12.58 -8.16
C SER A 18 7.70 11.47 -8.38
N ILE A 19 8.17 10.23 -8.53
CA ILE A 19 7.28 9.06 -8.70
C ILE A 19 6.39 8.88 -7.47
N VAL A 20 6.94 9.01 -6.26
CA VAL A 20 6.18 8.88 -5.01
C VAL A 20 5.11 9.96 -4.91
N GLU A 21 5.44 11.23 -5.23
CA GLU A 21 4.50 12.34 -5.20
C GLU A 21 3.36 12.20 -6.24
N ASP A 22 3.62 11.58 -7.39
CA ASP A 22 2.65 11.38 -8.46
C ASP A 22 1.77 10.14 -8.26
N PHE A 23 2.31 9.09 -7.64
CA PHE A 23 1.64 7.79 -7.54
C PHE A 23 0.83 7.58 -6.27
N PHE A 24 1.23 8.20 -5.15
CA PHE A 24 0.58 8.03 -3.87
C PHE A 24 -0.21 9.26 -3.44
N ASP A 25 -1.29 9.02 -2.71
CA ASP A 25 -2.01 10.09 -2.03
C ASP A 25 -1.29 10.52 -0.73
N LYS A 26 -1.85 11.53 -0.06
CA LYS A 26 -1.31 12.05 1.21
C LYS A 26 -1.23 11.00 2.33
N ASP A 27 -2.03 9.94 2.24
CA ASP A 27 -2.11 8.87 3.24
C ASP A 27 -1.23 7.66 2.90
N GLY A 28 -0.53 7.71 1.77
CA GLY A 28 0.38 6.65 1.31
C GLY A 28 -0.31 5.51 0.55
N CYS A 29 -1.52 5.75 0.04
CA CYS A 29 -2.21 4.76 -0.78
C CYS A 29 -2.02 5.10 -2.28
N PRO A 30 -1.87 4.10 -3.16
CA PRO A 30 -1.84 4.34 -4.59
C PRO A 30 -3.09 5.09 -5.08
N MET A 31 -2.92 6.03 -6.01
CA MET A 31 -4.02 6.85 -6.54
C MET A 31 -5.12 6.02 -7.21
N ASN A 32 -4.77 4.86 -7.78
CA ASN A 32 -5.73 3.91 -8.36
C ASN A 32 -6.48 3.07 -7.31
N ARG A 33 -6.12 3.16 -6.03
CA ARG A 33 -6.68 2.38 -4.92
C ARG A 33 -6.57 0.86 -5.10
N ASN A 34 -5.64 0.40 -5.94
CA ASN A 34 -5.37 -1.02 -6.09
C ASN A 34 -4.58 -1.53 -4.87
N THR A 35 -5.18 -2.42 -4.10
CA THR A 35 -4.59 -2.94 -2.86
C THR A 35 -3.41 -3.87 -3.12
N TYR A 36 -3.33 -4.52 -4.28
CA TYR A 36 -2.16 -5.30 -4.68
C TYR A 36 -0.98 -4.41 -5.05
N ASP A 37 -1.22 -3.29 -5.77
CA ASP A 37 -0.17 -2.32 -6.09
C ASP A 37 0.42 -1.70 -4.82
N LEU A 38 -0.41 -1.43 -3.80
CA LEU A 38 0.07 -0.99 -2.50
C LEU A 38 1.10 -1.98 -1.92
N VAL A 39 0.82 -3.28 -1.97
CA VAL A 39 1.75 -4.32 -1.50
C VAL A 39 3.04 -4.34 -2.35
N GLN A 40 2.94 -4.28 -3.67
CA GLN A 40 4.11 -4.33 -4.54
C GLN A 40 5.00 -3.09 -4.36
N CYS A 41 4.41 -1.90 -4.36
CA CYS A 41 5.16 -0.66 -4.15
C CYS A 41 5.83 -0.61 -2.78
N SER A 42 5.15 -1.10 -1.73
CA SER A 42 5.76 -1.17 -0.39
C SER A 42 7.01 -2.04 -0.36
N LYS A 43 7.03 -3.17 -1.08
CA LYS A 43 8.22 -4.03 -1.18
C LYS A 43 9.41 -3.27 -1.77
N PHE A 44 9.19 -2.52 -2.84
CA PHE A 44 10.27 -1.75 -3.49
C PHE A 44 10.76 -0.60 -2.61
N LEU A 45 9.86 0.18 -2.03
CA LEU A 45 10.24 1.34 -1.21
C LEU A 45 10.93 0.93 0.08
N ILE A 46 10.47 -0.13 0.74
CA ILE A 46 11.13 -0.69 1.92
C ILE A 46 12.50 -1.26 1.54
N LEU A 47 12.61 -1.98 0.42
CA LEU A 47 13.89 -2.49 -0.05
C LEU A 47 14.90 -1.35 -0.30
N ILE A 48 14.47 -0.27 -0.95
CA ILE A 48 15.33 0.90 -1.17
C ILE A 48 15.78 1.51 0.17
N LYS A 49 14.85 1.66 1.12
CA LYS A 49 15.15 2.18 2.46
C LYS A 49 16.17 1.31 3.19
N GLU A 50 15.97 -0.01 3.18
CA GLU A 50 16.91 -0.96 3.82
C GLU A 50 18.27 -0.96 3.13
N CYS A 51 18.31 -0.92 1.79
CA CYS A 51 19.58 -0.78 1.06
C CYS A 51 20.34 0.51 1.41
N CYS A 52 19.63 1.62 1.63
CA CYS A 52 20.26 2.87 2.08
C CYS A 52 20.88 2.69 3.48
N LYS A 53 20.16 2.04 4.41
CA LYS A 53 20.64 1.75 5.77
C LYS A 53 21.87 0.85 5.74
N ASP A 54 21.82 -0.26 5.00
CA ASP A 54 22.93 -1.21 4.87
C ASP A 54 24.19 -0.56 4.28
N ALA A 55 24.00 0.33 3.31
CA ALA A 55 25.07 1.11 2.71
C ALA A 55 25.56 2.27 3.60
N GLN A 56 24.97 2.49 4.78
CA GLN A 56 25.22 3.65 5.63
C GLN A 56 25.06 4.98 4.88
N ALA A 57 24.14 4.99 3.89
CA ALA A 57 23.79 6.18 3.14
C ALA A 57 22.64 6.93 3.85
N TYR A 58 22.51 8.21 3.54
CA TYR A 58 21.39 9.00 4.02
C TYR A 58 20.07 8.47 3.45
N VAL A 59 19.13 8.19 4.33
CA VAL A 59 17.74 7.87 3.96
C VAL A 59 16.96 9.19 3.86
N PRO A 60 16.41 9.54 2.70
CA PRO A 60 15.65 10.78 2.57
C PRO A 60 14.38 10.79 3.42
N ASP A 61 14.04 11.94 4.01
CA ASP A 61 12.88 12.09 4.89
C ASP A 61 11.57 11.70 4.20
N TYR A 62 11.41 12.03 2.90
CA TYR A 62 10.22 11.65 2.14
C TYR A 62 10.06 10.13 1.99
N LEU A 63 11.20 9.39 1.93
CA LEU A 63 11.18 7.92 1.84
C LEU A 63 10.78 7.30 3.19
N ASP A 64 11.25 7.85 4.29
CA ASP A 64 10.81 7.45 5.62
C ASP A 64 9.30 7.71 5.80
N ASP A 65 8.84 8.91 5.49
CA ASP A 65 7.44 9.31 5.62
C ASP A 65 6.50 8.44 4.78
N ILE A 66 6.84 8.18 3.51
CA ILE A 66 5.99 7.35 2.66
C ILE A 66 5.98 5.88 3.11
N VAL A 67 7.11 5.34 3.54
CA VAL A 67 7.17 3.95 4.04
C VAL A 67 6.32 3.79 5.30
N ASP A 68 6.37 4.71 6.23
CA ASP A 68 5.56 4.66 7.45
C ASP A 68 4.06 4.71 7.13
N LYS A 69 3.65 5.57 6.21
CA LYS A 69 2.26 5.66 5.73
C LYS A 69 1.80 4.39 5.02
N LEU A 70 2.64 3.82 4.16
CA LEU A 70 2.37 2.56 3.48
C LEU A 70 2.18 1.40 4.47
N VAL A 71 3.04 1.31 5.47
CA VAL A 71 2.96 0.29 6.52
C VAL A 71 1.63 0.42 7.28
N GLU A 72 1.23 1.62 7.68
CA GLU A 72 -0.06 1.84 8.34
C GLU A 72 -1.24 1.47 7.45
N CYS A 73 -1.18 1.77 6.14
CA CYS A 73 -2.20 1.33 5.17
C CYS A 73 -2.28 -0.19 5.09
N LEU A 74 -1.13 -0.88 4.97
CA LEU A 74 -1.07 -2.34 4.88
C LEU A 74 -1.67 -3.01 6.10
N TYR A 75 -1.32 -2.56 7.32
CA TYR A 75 -1.89 -3.10 8.55
C TYR A 75 -3.39 -2.83 8.68
N SER A 76 -3.87 -1.71 8.14
CA SER A 76 -5.30 -1.37 8.14
C SER A 76 -6.12 -2.24 7.16
N LEU A 77 -5.50 -2.79 6.12
CA LEU A 77 -6.12 -3.69 5.14
C LEU A 77 -6.14 -5.16 5.57
N LYS A 78 -5.66 -5.47 6.77
CA LYS A 78 -5.67 -6.84 7.30
C LYS A 78 -7.09 -7.39 7.37
N THR A 79 -7.28 -8.61 6.85
CA THR A 79 -8.58 -9.30 6.83
C THR A 79 -8.55 -10.60 7.63
N PRO A 80 -9.70 -11.11 8.08
CA PRO A 80 -9.76 -12.41 8.77
C PRO A 80 -9.33 -13.59 7.90
N THR A 81 -9.38 -13.46 6.58
CA THR A 81 -8.97 -14.50 5.61
C THR A 81 -7.49 -14.45 5.27
N GLN A 82 -6.73 -13.52 5.86
CA GLN A 82 -5.29 -13.31 5.59
C GLN A 82 -4.96 -12.83 4.17
N GLN A 83 -5.96 -12.54 3.35
CA GLN A 83 -5.83 -12.00 2.00
C GLN A 83 -6.07 -10.50 2.00
N ASN A 84 -5.51 -9.79 1.01
CA ASN A 84 -5.86 -8.40 0.79
C ASN A 84 -7.31 -8.29 0.28
N PRO A 85 -8.03 -7.21 0.59
CA PRO A 85 -9.29 -6.92 -0.08
C PRO A 85 -9.06 -6.63 -1.57
N LEU A 86 -10.01 -7.05 -2.43
CA LEU A 86 -9.86 -7.00 -3.88
C LEU A 86 -10.54 -5.76 -4.45
N PHE A 87 -9.81 -4.63 -4.52
CA PHE A 87 -10.31 -3.40 -5.11
C PHE A 87 -9.54 -3.02 -6.37
N ASN A 88 -10.25 -2.48 -7.35
CA ASN A 88 -9.71 -1.81 -8.52
C ASN A 88 -8.69 -2.66 -9.32
N GLY A 89 -9.02 -3.92 -9.55
CA GLY A 89 -8.17 -4.84 -10.30
C GLY A 89 -7.06 -5.50 -9.48
N ALA A 90 -7.18 -5.49 -8.15
CA ALA A 90 -6.21 -6.17 -7.29
C ALA A 90 -6.24 -7.68 -7.48
N CYS A 91 -5.06 -8.30 -7.56
CA CYS A 91 -4.89 -9.74 -7.45
C CYS A 91 -4.88 -10.20 -6.00
N GLU A 92 -5.28 -11.45 -5.76
CA GLU A 92 -5.17 -12.06 -4.44
C GLU A 92 -3.71 -12.14 -3.97
N PHE A 93 -3.49 -11.76 -2.71
CA PHE A 93 -2.21 -11.85 -2.06
C PHE A 93 -2.40 -12.14 -0.56
N LYS A 94 -1.61 -13.05 -0.02
CA LYS A 94 -1.61 -13.35 1.42
C LYS A 94 -0.86 -12.26 2.17
N ILE A 95 -1.57 -11.20 2.52
CA ILE A 95 -0.99 -10.00 3.14
C ILE A 95 -0.34 -10.31 4.50
N ASP A 96 -0.90 -11.25 5.27
CA ASP A 96 -0.40 -11.57 6.62
C ASP A 96 1.05 -12.09 6.59
N PHE A 97 1.44 -12.91 5.60
CA PHE A 97 2.84 -13.33 5.47
C PHE A 97 3.79 -12.17 5.24
N TYR A 98 3.34 -11.17 4.47
CA TYR A 98 4.14 -9.99 4.23
C TYR A 98 4.20 -9.09 5.48
N LEU A 99 3.10 -8.95 6.21
CA LEU A 99 3.08 -8.20 7.46
C LEU A 99 3.97 -8.86 8.53
N ASP A 100 4.01 -10.19 8.60
CA ASP A 100 4.92 -10.89 9.51
C ASP A 100 6.39 -10.68 9.11
N TYR A 101 6.70 -10.67 7.82
CA TYR A 101 8.03 -10.30 7.34
C TYR A 101 8.39 -8.86 7.73
N LEU A 102 7.49 -7.90 7.51
CA LEU A 102 7.69 -6.50 7.90
C LEU A 102 7.89 -6.34 9.40
N LYS A 103 7.15 -7.09 10.20
CA LYS A 103 7.32 -7.12 11.65
C LYS A 103 8.71 -7.62 12.07
N GLY A 104 9.27 -8.57 11.33
CA GLY A 104 10.65 -9.05 11.52
C GLY A 104 11.71 -7.98 11.22
N LEU A 105 11.41 -7.05 10.31
CA LEU A 105 12.22 -5.87 10.01
C LEU A 105 11.89 -4.65 10.89
N GLU A 106 11.08 -4.85 11.95
CA GLU A 106 10.64 -3.82 12.89
C GLU A 106 9.63 -2.79 12.33
N TYR A 107 9.13 -2.99 11.11
CA TYR A 107 8.02 -2.20 10.55
C TYR A 107 6.69 -2.65 11.18
N LYS A 108 6.15 -1.84 12.09
CA LYS A 108 4.93 -2.12 12.83
C LYS A 108 3.99 -0.94 12.78
N ALA A 109 2.70 -1.22 12.72
CA ALA A 109 1.64 -0.22 12.82
C ALA A 109 0.40 -0.84 13.50
N ASP A 110 -0.49 0.02 13.97
CA ASP A 110 -1.70 -0.43 14.68
C ASP A 110 -2.83 -0.82 13.73
N GLY A 111 -2.77 -0.39 12.47
CA GLY A 111 -3.80 -0.68 11.46
C GLY A 111 -5.18 -0.12 11.86
N THR A 112 -5.21 1.11 12.38
CA THR A 112 -6.42 1.73 12.93
C THR A 112 -7.12 2.66 11.98
N LYS A 113 -6.63 2.85 10.74
CA LYS A 113 -7.28 3.72 9.76
C LYS A 113 -8.70 3.22 9.45
N ASN A 114 -9.66 4.13 9.51
CA ASN A 114 -11.05 3.89 9.11
C ASN A 114 -11.32 4.31 7.65
N CYS A 115 -10.34 4.90 7.00
CA CYS A 115 -10.40 5.28 5.59
C CYS A 115 -8.98 5.29 5.01
N ILE A 116 -8.80 4.70 3.84
CA ILE A 116 -7.55 4.69 3.07
C ILE A 116 -7.92 5.09 1.65
N ASN A 117 -7.47 6.27 1.21
CA ASN A 117 -7.77 6.81 -0.13
C ASN A 117 -9.21 6.52 -0.58
N GLN A 118 -10.20 6.96 0.21
CA GLN A 118 -11.63 6.79 -0.06
C GLN A 118 -12.13 5.32 -0.03
N ILE A 119 -11.32 4.35 0.38
CA ILE A 119 -11.80 3.03 0.81
C ILE A 119 -12.13 3.15 2.29
N HIS A 120 -13.43 3.16 2.61
CA HIS A 120 -13.89 3.15 3.99
C HIS A 120 -13.75 1.78 4.61
N ILE A 121 -13.32 1.74 5.86
CA ILE A 121 -13.11 0.52 6.64
C ILE A 121 -13.95 0.63 7.91
N SER A 122 -14.90 -0.28 8.07
CA SER A 122 -15.71 -0.39 9.28
C SER A 122 -15.43 -1.72 9.96
N LYS A 123 -14.99 -1.65 11.22
CA LYS A 123 -14.63 -2.83 12.01
C LYS A 123 -15.56 -2.93 13.22
N GLY A 124 -16.21 -4.08 13.39
CA GLY A 124 -16.97 -4.43 14.58
C GLY A 124 -16.44 -5.71 15.22
N LYS A 125 -17.09 -6.16 16.31
CA LYS A 125 -16.64 -7.38 17.03
C LYS A 125 -16.67 -8.65 16.18
N LYS A 126 -17.60 -8.71 15.21
CA LYS A 126 -17.84 -9.90 14.38
C LYS A 126 -17.87 -9.60 12.89
N PHE A 127 -17.61 -8.37 12.48
CA PHE A 127 -17.62 -7.99 11.07
C PHE A 127 -16.48 -7.07 10.72
N LEU A 128 -16.10 -7.14 9.46
CA LEU A 128 -15.20 -6.20 8.78
C LEU A 128 -15.82 -5.86 7.43
N PHE A 129 -15.88 -4.59 7.13
CA PHE A 129 -16.49 -4.08 5.91
C PHE A 129 -15.55 -3.07 5.26
N PHE A 130 -15.27 -3.28 3.98
CA PHE A 130 -14.54 -2.33 3.13
C PHE A 130 -15.50 -1.82 2.06
N PHE A 131 -15.45 -0.53 1.80
CA PHE A 131 -16.33 0.13 0.84
C PHE A 131 -15.59 1.22 0.06
N ASP A 132 -15.45 1.05 -1.26
CA ASP A 132 -14.84 2.06 -2.14
C ASP A 132 -15.86 3.11 -2.54
N ILE A 133 -15.72 4.33 -2.02
CA ILE A 133 -16.54 5.49 -2.37
C ILE A 133 -15.77 6.49 -3.25
N GLY A 134 -14.60 6.09 -3.73
CA GLY A 134 -13.71 6.95 -4.50
C GLY A 134 -14.20 7.21 -5.92
N SER A 135 -13.95 8.41 -6.38
CA SER A 135 -14.06 8.72 -7.81
C SER A 135 -12.99 7.99 -8.61
N PRO A 136 -13.21 7.70 -9.92
CA PRO A 136 -12.16 7.16 -10.77
C PRO A 136 -10.87 8.00 -10.69
N PRO A 137 -9.70 7.38 -10.71
CA PRO A 137 -8.45 8.09 -10.71
C PRO A 137 -8.28 8.91 -12.00
N LYS A 138 -7.37 9.89 -11.98
CA LYS A 138 -6.99 10.61 -13.19
C LYS A 138 -6.42 9.64 -14.22
N LYS A 139 -6.48 10.02 -15.50
CA LYS A 139 -6.04 9.20 -16.63
C LYS A 139 -4.62 8.64 -16.46
N GLU A 140 -3.71 9.45 -15.93
CA GLU A 140 -2.32 9.10 -15.69
C GLU A 140 -2.14 7.95 -14.68
N ASN A 141 -3.11 7.80 -13.76
CA ASN A 141 -3.12 6.80 -12.70
C ASN A 141 -4.19 5.72 -12.91
N SER A 142 -4.72 5.58 -14.13
CA SER A 142 -5.83 4.67 -14.43
C SER A 142 -5.41 3.37 -15.11
N GLU A 143 -4.13 3.15 -15.33
CA GLU A 143 -3.64 1.89 -15.88
C GLU A 143 -3.98 0.72 -14.94
N GLY A 144 -4.62 -0.30 -15.49
CA GLY A 144 -5.09 -1.45 -14.70
C GLY A 144 -6.29 -1.15 -13.78
N TYR A 145 -6.79 0.09 -13.73
CA TYR A 145 -7.95 0.42 -12.92
C TYR A 145 -9.22 -0.22 -13.47
N GLN A 146 -9.83 -1.06 -12.66
CA GLN A 146 -11.15 -1.64 -12.96
C GLN A 146 -12.21 -0.84 -12.21
N SER A 147 -13.02 -0.12 -12.97
CA SER A 147 -14.08 0.73 -12.43
C SER A 147 -15.09 -0.10 -11.64
N GLY A 148 -14.97 -0.06 -10.34
CA GLY A 148 -15.91 -0.66 -9.40
C GLY A 148 -16.45 0.39 -8.41
N PRO A 149 -17.08 1.52 -8.90
CA PRO A 149 -17.62 2.51 -7.98
C PRO A 149 -18.63 1.84 -7.06
N LEU A 150 -18.55 2.17 -5.76
CA LEU A 150 -19.38 1.56 -4.70
C LEU A 150 -19.16 0.05 -4.53
N SER A 151 -18.03 -0.48 -5.00
CA SER A 151 -17.65 -1.85 -4.70
C SER A 151 -17.37 -2.03 -3.20
N PHE A 152 -17.69 -3.19 -2.67
CA PHE A 152 -17.47 -3.48 -1.27
C PHE A 152 -17.12 -4.93 -1.02
N GLU A 153 -16.45 -5.18 0.08
CA GLU A 153 -16.20 -6.52 0.62
C GLU A 153 -16.70 -6.61 2.05
N TYR A 154 -17.32 -7.73 2.38
CA TYR A 154 -17.92 -7.96 3.69
C TYR A 154 -17.47 -9.28 4.28
N PHE A 155 -16.98 -9.22 5.51
CA PHE A 155 -16.53 -10.36 6.30
C PHE A 155 -17.35 -10.47 7.57
N VAL A 156 -17.71 -11.70 7.93
CA VAL A 156 -18.34 -12.04 9.21
C VAL A 156 -17.52 -13.12 9.87
N ASP A 157 -17.08 -12.87 11.09
CA ASP A 157 -16.11 -13.72 11.79
C ASP A 157 -14.87 -13.98 10.90
N ASN A 158 -14.61 -15.22 10.53
CA ASN A 158 -13.47 -15.60 9.66
C ASN A 158 -13.89 -15.89 8.21
N TYR A 159 -15.11 -15.51 7.81
CA TYR A 159 -15.62 -15.80 6.49
C TYR A 159 -15.78 -14.53 5.66
N LYS A 160 -15.34 -14.59 4.41
CA LYS A 160 -15.61 -13.57 3.41
C LYS A 160 -17.00 -13.88 2.79
N ILE A 161 -17.98 -13.04 3.09
CA ILE A 161 -19.38 -13.25 2.66
C ILE A 161 -19.64 -12.60 1.31
N ILE A 162 -19.08 -11.42 1.08
CA ILE A 162 -19.17 -10.71 -0.18
C ILE A 162 -17.75 -10.34 -0.61
N THR A 163 -17.44 -10.63 -1.87
CA THR A 163 -16.13 -10.36 -2.46
C THR A 163 -16.28 -9.64 -3.79
N ASN A 164 -15.32 -8.77 -4.09
CA ASN A 164 -15.10 -8.34 -5.45
C ASN A 164 -14.40 -9.44 -6.25
N CYS A 165 -14.61 -9.45 -7.58
CA CYS A 165 -14.04 -10.50 -8.42
C CYS A 165 -12.52 -10.40 -8.58
N GLY A 166 -11.91 -9.24 -8.25
CA GLY A 166 -10.50 -9.00 -8.51
C GLY A 166 -10.20 -8.90 -10.02
N PHE A 167 -8.95 -9.19 -10.37
CA PHE A 167 -8.50 -9.25 -11.77
C PHE A 167 -8.57 -10.70 -12.29
#